data_0a7dd3b0ed2b73ebd29d4708681a11b8
#
_entry.id   0a7dd3b0ed2b73ebd29d4708681a11b8
#
_cell.length_a   1.000
_cell.length_b   1.000
_cell.length_c   1.000
_cell.angle_alpha   90.00
_cell.angle_beta   90.00
_cell.angle_gamma   90.00
#
_symmetry.space_group_name_H-M   'P 1'
#
loop_
_entity.id
_entity.type
_entity.pdbx_description
1 polymer ?
#
loop_
_entity_poly.entity_id
_entity_poly.type
_entity_poly.pdbx_seq_one_letter_code
_entity_poly.pdbx_strand_id
1 'polypeptide(L)'
;MTAEANNRERDRGRQRGRGDSTNSTESAETAGNRARAFARLATSREAIAAFGICLVFLAAGAGPWREVAHDFFGRTHPFWVREDFTAFYAAGHVVGSGMASHLYEPETIRAAEHLAAGRQVGGSGLLMYFNPPFFALVYWPLTHLSLQQAYQLWTVFSIGLLALNSWLLLRLTPGLSRRWQVVLVLGYLTLYPVTFGLRLGQFSLLLQASWAAGALLLEQRRDRWAGLAFAPLLIKPELLIPVGIFILAKRRWQTLATLVPIALAAVAGSVAMVGVPTALQYPGFVLGSTATNGNGVAPNLMIDYSGAIAATLGHGASITRPLASTALAVASLAAVALLANERRGAGRSESRLSASGSPAPGGVDRDFRIEWLAVSLAAVLSDPHLYLQDTVIVVPAALALLPALHGAARNQFALVLAFGWGIQRLALYPNDHLHVDLFALLLTAMLFVLLAKAWHAPRWKRAERPERLGRRAEQPRLERSGERALEPVGIVELGDGAGGSGA
;
A
#
# COMPACT_ATOMS: atom_id res chain seq x y z
N MET A 1 17.90 -77.04 -21.09
CA MET A 1 17.82 -75.57 -21.14
C MET A 1 16.39 -75.03 -20.98
N THR A 2 15.46 -75.73 -20.33
CA THR A 2 14.06 -75.33 -20.27
C THR A 2 13.48 -75.13 -18.84
N ALA A 3 14.27 -75.45 -17.79
CA ALA A 3 13.80 -75.29 -16.39
C ALA A 3 14.20 -73.94 -15.75
N GLU A 4 15.28 -73.30 -16.19
CA GLU A 4 15.78 -72.03 -15.63
C GLU A 4 15.02 -70.78 -16.15
N ALA A 5 14.49 -70.84 -17.36
CA ALA A 5 13.70 -69.78 -17.96
C ALA A 5 12.36 -69.56 -17.24
N ASN A 6 11.72 -70.69 -16.82
CA ASN A 6 10.39 -70.65 -16.17
C ASN A 6 10.43 -70.16 -14.70
N ASN A 7 11.61 -70.26 -14.03
CA ASN A 7 11.78 -69.73 -12.67
C ASN A 7 12.04 -68.24 -12.66
N ARG A 8 12.69 -67.67 -13.69
CA ARG A 8 12.91 -66.23 -13.80
C ARG A 8 11.66 -65.44 -14.13
N GLU A 9 10.72 -66.03 -14.85
CA GLU A 9 9.41 -65.39 -15.12
C GLU A 9 8.50 -65.39 -13.90
N ARG A 10 8.52 -66.42 -13.08
CA ARG A 10 7.73 -66.51 -11.82
C ARG A 10 8.25 -65.53 -10.77
N ASP A 11 9.54 -65.25 -10.67
CA ASP A 11 10.11 -64.30 -9.76
C ASP A 11 9.87 -62.82 -10.21
N ARG A 12 9.86 -62.54 -11.52
CA ARG A 12 9.50 -61.23 -12.07
C ARG A 12 8.00 -60.90 -11.84
N GLY A 13 7.12 -61.93 -11.91
CA GLY A 13 5.69 -61.75 -11.60
C GLY A 13 5.42 -61.48 -10.13
N ARG A 14 6.21 -62.12 -9.23
CA ARG A 14 6.08 -61.85 -7.76
C ARG A 14 6.63 -60.49 -7.32
N GLN A 15 7.69 -59.96 -7.98
CA GLN A 15 8.21 -58.63 -7.68
C GLN A 15 7.31 -57.50 -8.22
N ARG A 16 6.66 -57.67 -9.37
CA ARG A 16 5.68 -56.69 -9.89
C ARG A 16 4.39 -56.64 -9.04
N GLY A 17 3.89 -57.76 -8.54
CA GLY A 17 2.70 -57.76 -7.68
C GLY A 17 2.92 -57.17 -6.27
N ARG A 18 4.18 -57.15 -5.79
CA ARG A 18 4.51 -56.56 -4.46
C ARG A 18 4.75 -55.07 -4.54
N GLY A 19 5.21 -54.52 -5.68
CA GLY A 19 5.40 -53.08 -5.88
C GLY A 19 4.09 -52.32 -6.03
N ASP A 20 3.07 -52.91 -6.67
CA ASP A 20 1.80 -52.24 -6.89
C ASP A 20 0.89 -52.21 -5.65
N SER A 21 1.02 -53.21 -4.76
CA SER A 21 0.21 -53.25 -3.53
C SER A 21 0.73 -52.27 -2.46
N THR A 22 2.04 -51.99 -2.40
CA THR A 22 2.63 -51.01 -1.47
C THR A 22 2.33 -49.59 -1.92
N ASN A 23 2.37 -49.30 -3.22
CA ASN A 23 2.03 -47.97 -3.74
C ASN A 23 0.56 -47.61 -3.58
N SER A 24 -0.34 -48.59 -3.72
CA SER A 24 -1.78 -48.37 -3.53
C SER A 24 -2.18 -48.17 -2.07
N THR A 25 -1.54 -48.87 -1.12
CA THR A 25 -1.75 -48.67 0.33
C THR A 25 -1.16 -47.36 0.83
N GLU A 26 0.01 -46.97 0.37
CA GLU A 26 0.66 -45.72 0.71
C GLU A 26 -0.12 -44.48 0.16
N SER A 27 -0.67 -44.61 -1.05
CA SER A 27 -1.57 -43.62 -1.67
C SER A 27 -2.90 -43.50 -0.92
N ALA A 28 -3.48 -44.62 -0.48
CA ALA A 28 -4.72 -44.64 0.29
C ALA A 28 -4.55 -44.12 1.71
N GLU A 29 -3.40 -44.37 2.35
CA GLU A 29 -3.08 -43.86 3.66
C GLU A 29 -2.78 -42.34 3.62
N THR A 30 -2.09 -41.86 2.59
CA THR A 30 -1.85 -40.42 2.34
C THR A 30 -3.17 -39.70 2.06
N ALA A 31 -4.07 -40.29 1.28
CA ALA A 31 -5.41 -39.75 1.02
C ALA A 31 -6.27 -39.72 2.30
N GLY A 32 -6.22 -40.77 3.12
CA GLY A 32 -6.91 -40.85 4.39
C GLY A 32 -6.37 -39.85 5.43
N ASN A 33 -5.07 -39.62 5.46
CA ASN A 33 -4.45 -38.61 6.33
C ASN A 33 -4.78 -37.18 5.87
N ARG A 34 -4.82 -36.91 4.58
CA ARG A 34 -5.29 -35.64 4.00
C ARG A 34 -6.76 -35.38 4.31
N ALA A 35 -7.62 -36.40 4.16
CA ALA A 35 -9.04 -36.28 4.51
C ALA A 35 -9.27 -36.01 6.01
N ARG A 36 -8.54 -36.70 6.89
CA ARG A 36 -8.58 -36.46 8.34
C ARG A 36 -8.03 -35.08 8.74
N ALA A 37 -6.95 -34.61 8.10
CA ALA A 37 -6.43 -33.28 8.30
C ALA A 37 -7.43 -32.21 7.83
N PHE A 38 -8.08 -32.43 6.69
CA PHE A 38 -9.11 -31.53 6.18
C PHE A 38 -10.35 -31.49 7.09
N ALA A 39 -10.80 -32.64 7.60
CA ALA A 39 -11.92 -32.70 8.54
C ALA A 39 -11.60 -32.00 9.88
N ARG A 40 -10.39 -32.16 10.41
CA ARG A 40 -9.93 -31.43 11.62
C ARG A 40 -9.84 -29.91 11.37
N LEU A 41 -9.45 -29.50 10.18
CA LEU A 41 -9.39 -28.11 9.78
C LEU A 41 -10.80 -27.49 9.66
N ALA A 42 -11.77 -28.22 9.10
CA ALA A 42 -13.14 -27.77 8.93
C ALA A 42 -13.89 -27.58 10.26
N THR A 43 -13.53 -28.34 11.29
CA THR A 43 -14.16 -28.28 12.63
C THR A 43 -13.49 -27.28 13.58
N SER A 44 -12.38 -26.63 13.19
CA SER A 44 -11.76 -25.63 14.05
C SER A 44 -12.59 -24.32 14.08
N ARG A 45 -12.79 -23.72 15.26
CA ARG A 45 -13.52 -22.45 15.42
C ARG A 45 -12.96 -21.35 14.51
N GLU A 46 -11.66 -21.31 14.31
CA GLU A 46 -11.01 -20.36 13.40
C GLU A 46 -11.36 -20.60 11.92
N ALA A 47 -11.49 -21.87 11.49
CA ALA A 47 -11.88 -22.19 10.12
C ALA A 47 -13.33 -21.79 9.85
N ILE A 48 -14.22 -22.04 10.80
CA ILE A 48 -15.63 -21.65 10.72
C ILE A 48 -15.74 -20.12 10.66
N ALA A 49 -15.01 -19.40 11.52
CA ALA A 49 -14.98 -17.94 11.52
C ALA A 49 -14.44 -17.39 10.20
N ALA A 50 -13.31 -17.90 9.70
CA ALA A 50 -12.73 -17.46 8.44
C ALA A 50 -13.67 -17.73 7.26
N PHE A 51 -14.33 -18.90 7.23
CA PHE A 51 -15.31 -19.26 6.21
C PHE A 51 -16.53 -18.31 6.25
N GLY A 52 -17.09 -18.08 7.44
CA GLY A 52 -18.21 -17.14 7.62
C GLY A 52 -17.88 -15.72 7.14
N ILE A 53 -16.69 -15.20 7.48
CA ILE A 53 -16.22 -13.90 7.01
C ILE A 53 -16.07 -13.88 5.48
N CYS A 54 -15.50 -14.94 4.88
CA CYS A 54 -15.41 -15.07 3.42
C CYS A 54 -16.79 -15.01 2.76
N LEU A 55 -17.80 -15.70 3.31
CA LEU A 55 -19.17 -15.63 2.80
C LEU A 55 -19.75 -14.21 2.87
N VAL A 56 -19.53 -13.50 3.96
CA VAL A 56 -19.95 -12.09 4.11
C VAL A 56 -19.28 -11.22 3.03
N PHE A 57 -17.97 -11.37 2.82
CA PHE A 57 -17.26 -10.62 1.79
C PHE A 57 -17.78 -10.94 0.38
N LEU A 58 -17.97 -12.21 0.06
CA LEU A 58 -18.51 -12.62 -1.25
C LEU A 58 -19.92 -12.07 -1.48
N ALA A 59 -20.80 -12.16 -0.48
CA ALA A 59 -22.16 -11.65 -0.58
C ALA A 59 -22.15 -10.11 -0.76
N ALA A 60 -21.36 -9.38 0.02
CA ALA A 60 -21.25 -7.93 -0.07
C ALA A 60 -20.58 -7.47 -1.37
N GLY A 61 -19.61 -8.24 -1.89
CA GLY A 61 -18.91 -7.94 -3.14
C GLY A 61 -19.69 -8.27 -4.41
N ALA A 62 -20.65 -9.19 -4.35
CA ALA A 62 -21.33 -9.70 -5.54
C ALA A 62 -22.03 -8.61 -6.37
N GLY A 63 -22.70 -7.65 -5.71
CA GLY A 63 -23.32 -6.49 -6.36
C GLY A 63 -22.31 -5.62 -7.09
N PRO A 64 -21.31 -5.05 -6.40
CA PRO A 64 -20.27 -4.21 -7.01
C PRO A 64 -19.52 -4.88 -8.16
N TRP A 65 -19.15 -6.14 -8.01
CA TRP A 65 -18.49 -6.88 -9.08
C TRP A 65 -19.39 -7.14 -10.29
N ARG A 66 -20.69 -7.36 -10.06
CA ARG A 66 -21.68 -7.42 -11.15
C ARG A 66 -21.76 -6.09 -11.89
N GLU A 67 -21.69 -4.98 -11.19
CA GLU A 67 -21.66 -3.64 -11.79
C GLU A 67 -20.38 -3.42 -12.61
N VAL A 68 -19.20 -3.83 -12.11
CA VAL A 68 -17.93 -3.80 -12.87
C VAL A 68 -18.05 -4.64 -14.14
N ALA A 69 -18.60 -5.85 -14.06
CA ALA A 69 -18.82 -6.70 -15.22
C ALA A 69 -19.81 -6.08 -16.21
N HIS A 70 -20.89 -5.50 -15.73
CA HIS A 70 -21.86 -4.78 -16.56
C HIS A 70 -21.20 -3.62 -17.30
N ASP A 71 -20.40 -2.82 -16.63
CA ASP A 71 -19.70 -1.68 -17.22
C ASP A 71 -18.64 -2.15 -18.24
N PHE A 72 -17.97 -3.27 -18.00
CA PHE A 72 -17.00 -3.85 -18.91
C PHE A 72 -17.61 -4.43 -20.19
N PHE A 73 -18.71 -5.17 -20.08
CA PHE A 73 -19.36 -5.85 -21.19
C PHE A 73 -20.56 -5.07 -21.78
N GLY A 74 -21.09 -4.11 -21.04
CA GLY A 74 -22.28 -3.36 -21.40
C GLY A 74 -22.07 -2.47 -22.61
N ARG A 75 -23.04 -2.48 -23.53
CA ARG A 75 -23.02 -1.62 -24.73
C ARG A 75 -23.91 -0.40 -24.60
N THR A 76 -24.81 -0.38 -23.61
CA THR A 76 -25.80 0.68 -23.44
C THR A 76 -25.58 1.43 -22.14
N HIS A 77 -25.27 2.72 -22.24
CA HIS A 77 -25.14 3.65 -21.12
C HIS A 77 -24.29 3.18 -19.94
N PRO A 78 -23.03 2.70 -20.14
CA PRO A 78 -22.18 2.31 -19.05
C PRO A 78 -21.88 3.53 -18.17
N PHE A 79 -21.76 3.29 -16.86
CA PHE A 79 -21.52 4.33 -15.84
C PHE A 79 -20.29 5.18 -16.15
N TRP A 80 -19.18 4.55 -16.52
CA TRP A 80 -17.88 5.20 -16.78
C TRP A 80 -17.87 6.22 -17.92
N VAL A 81 -18.84 6.18 -18.88
CA VAL A 81 -18.92 7.18 -19.97
C VAL A 81 -19.18 8.57 -19.43
N ARG A 82 -19.76 8.69 -18.22
CA ARG A 82 -20.08 9.96 -17.58
C ARG A 82 -19.11 10.31 -16.47
N GLU A 83 -18.03 9.54 -16.34
CA GLU A 83 -17.12 9.60 -15.22
C GLU A 83 -15.66 9.77 -15.68
N ASP A 84 -14.73 9.72 -14.76
CA ASP A 84 -13.34 10.14 -14.87
C ASP A 84 -12.56 9.53 -16.05
N PHE A 85 -12.86 8.28 -16.46
CA PHE A 85 -12.16 7.67 -17.61
C PHE A 85 -12.33 8.49 -18.88
N THR A 86 -13.49 9.07 -19.10
CA THR A 86 -13.76 9.91 -20.27
C THR A 86 -12.91 11.19 -20.26
N ALA A 87 -12.70 11.80 -19.08
CA ALA A 87 -11.80 12.93 -18.93
C ALA A 87 -10.34 12.57 -19.27
N PHE A 88 -9.88 11.41 -18.81
CA PHE A 88 -8.51 10.94 -19.10
C PHE A 88 -8.33 10.64 -20.61
N TYR A 89 -9.30 9.97 -21.21
CA TYR A 89 -9.30 9.70 -22.64
C TYR A 89 -9.34 11.00 -23.45
N ALA A 90 -10.17 11.98 -23.08
CA ALA A 90 -10.24 13.29 -23.70
C ALA A 90 -8.91 14.04 -23.59
N ALA A 91 -8.27 14.04 -22.43
CA ALA A 91 -6.94 14.62 -22.23
C ALA A 91 -5.88 13.98 -23.16
N GLY A 92 -5.90 12.64 -23.29
CA GLY A 92 -5.07 11.92 -24.27
C GLY A 92 -5.33 12.34 -25.69
N HIS A 93 -6.60 12.55 -26.06
CA HIS A 93 -6.99 13.03 -27.40
C HIS A 93 -6.51 14.47 -27.67
N VAL A 94 -6.65 15.38 -26.70
CA VAL A 94 -6.16 16.77 -26.79
C VAL A 94 -4.65 16.79 -27.06
N VAL A 95 -3.89 15.97 -26.31
CA VAL A 95 -2.44 15.87 -26.51
C VAL A 95 -2.11 15.26 -27.88
N GLY A 96 -2.78 14.17 -28.26
CA GLY A 96 -2.53 13.48 -29.54
C GLY A 96 -2.94 14.28 -30.79
N SER A 97 -3.87 15.22 -30.66
CA SER A 97 -4.31 16.10 -31.74
C SER A 97 -3.45 17.38 -31.93
N GLY A 98 -2.38 17.53 -31.15
CA GLY A 98 -1.50 18.71 -31.17
C GLY A 98 -2.03 19.94 -30.44
N MET A 99 -3.13 19.79 -29.67
CA MET A 99 -3.72 20.87 -28.88
C MET A 99 -3.28 20.82 -27.39
N ALA A 100 -2.11 20.23 -27.10
CA ALA A 100 -1.62 20.03 -25.74
C ALA A 100 -1.53 21.33 -24.91
N SER A 101 -1.25 22.48 -25.53
CA SER A 101 -1.22 23.79 -24.86
C SER A 101 -2.57 24.24 -24.30
N HIS A 102 -3.68 23.62 -24.72
CA HIS A 102 -5.05 23.93 -24.32
C HIS A 102 -5.61 22.86 -23.33
N LEU A 103 -4.75 22.02 -22.75
CA LEU A 103 -5.13 20.86 -21.94
C LEU A 103 -6.03 21.19 -20.75
N TYR A 104 -5.92 22.39 -20.17
CA TYR A 104 -6.71 22.82 -19.01
C TYR A 104 -7.82 23.82 -19.37
N GLU A 105 -8.09 23.99 -20.65
CA GLU A 105 -9.19 24.84 -21.10
C GLU A 105 -10.51 24.05 -21.11
N PRO A 106 -11.54 24.50 -20.37
CA PRO A 106 -12.82 23.78 -20.25
C PRO A 106 -13.48 23.47 -21.59
N GLU A 107 -13.41 24.40 -22.55
CA GLU A 107 -14.02 24.23 -23.87
C GLU A 107 -13.31 23.16 -24.70
N THR A 108 -11.98 23.11 -24.62
CA THR A 108 -11.16 22.10 -25.33
C THR A 108 -11.44 20.69 -24.79
N ILE A 109 -11.48 20.53 -23.46
CA ILE A 109 -11.81 19.24 -22.85
C ILE A 109 -13.24 18.83 -23.16
N ARG A 110 -14.22 19.75 -23.02
CA ARG A 110 -15.62 19.49 -23.37
C ARG A 110 -15.83 19.03 -24.81
N ALA A 111 -15.13 19.67 -25.75
CA ALA A 111 -15.19 19.28 -27.17
C ALA A 111 -14.63 17.87 -27.37
N ALA A 112 -13.51 17.54 -26.73
CA ALA A 112 -12.88 16.22 -26.81
C ALA A 112 -13.75 15.13 -26.15
N GLU A 113 -14.37 15.40 -25.01
CA GLU A 113 -15.32 14.49 -24.33
C GLU A 113 -16.55 14.25 -25.19
N HIS A 114 -17.12 15.30 -25.76
CA HIS A 114 -18.29 15.19 -26.63
C HIS A 114 -17.97 14.37 -27.89
N LEU A 115 -16.80 14.57 -28.47
CA LEU A 115 -16.34 13.77 -29.61
C LEU A 115 -16.19 12.29 -29.25
N ALA A 116 -15.63 11.99 -28.08
CA ALA A 116 -15.39 10.63 -27.60
C ALA A 116 -16.67 9.90 -27.21
N ALA A 117 -17.58 10.57 -26.48
CA ALA A 117 -18.78 9.98 -25.92
C ALA A 117 -20.03 10.14 -26.80
N GLY A 118 -19.98 10.99 -27.82
CA GLY A 118 -21.13 11.33 -28.69
C GLY A 118 -22.24 12.10 -27.96
N ARG A 119 -21.98 12.62 -26.76
CA ARG A 119 -22.95 13.33 -25.91
C ARG A 119 -22.24 14.11 -24.80
N GLN A 120 -22.99 14.96 -24.08
CA GLN A 120 -22.49 15.61 -22.88
C GLN A 120 -22.22 14.59 -21.76
N VAL A 121 -21.13 14.78 -21.02
CA VAL A 121 -20.63 13.92 -19.94
C VAL A 121 -20.62 14.69 -18.62
N GLY A 122 -20.64 13.93 -17.50
CA GLY A 122 -20.68 14.53 -16.16
C GLY A 122 -22.02 15.20 -15.79
N GLY A 123 -22.19 15.59 -14.57
CA GLY A 123 -23.38 16.30 -14.07
C GLY A 123 -23.51 17.73 -14.59
N SER A 124 -22.38 18.40 -14.84
CA SER A 124 -22.25 19.74 -15.41
C SER A 124 -22.04 19.77 -16.92
N GLY A 125 -22.00 18.60 -17.58
CA GLY A 125 -21.63 18.48 -18.98
C GLY A 125 -20.14 18.62 -19.26
N LEU A 126 -19.30 18.50 -18.23
CA LEU A 126 -17.85 18.60 -18.29
C LEU A 126 -17.19 17.82 -17.15
N LEU A 127 -16.19 17.01 -17.49
CA LEU A 127 -15.29 16.34 -16.55
C LEU A 127 -13.88 16.90 -16.79
N MET A 128 -13.36 17.68 -15.87
CA MET A 128 -12.04 18.28 -16.06
C MET A 128 -10.90 17.28 -15.74
N TYR A 129 -9.81 17.45 -16.49
CA TYR A 129 -8.59 16.71 -16.28
C TYR A 129 -7.73 17.38 -15.19
N PHE A 130 -7.64 16.75 -14.00
CA PHE A 130 -6.95 17.31 -12.82
C PHE A 130 -5.54 16.76 -12.59
N ASN A 131 -4.96 16.05 -13.55
CA ASN A 131 -3.65 15.43 -13.39
C ASN A 131 -2.56 16.24 -14.11
N PRO A 132 -1.25 16.03 -13.76
CA PRO A 132 -0.15 16.69 -14.44
C PRO A 132 -0.12 16.37 -15.96
N PRO A 133 0.36 17.31 -16.79
CA PRO A 133 0.30 17.15 -18.26
C PRO A 133 0.91 15.85 -18.77
N PHE A 134 2.09 15.42 -18.24
CA PHE A 134 2.77 14.21 -18.71
C PHE A 134 1.89 12.96 -18.63
N PHE A 135 0.94 12.91 -17.69
CA PHE A 135 0.09 11.73 -17.51
C PHE A 135 -0.93 11.55 -18.65
N ALA A 136 -1.33 12.62 -19.33
CA ALA A 136 -2.18 12.53 -20.51
C ALA A 136 -1.55 11.68 -21.63
N LEU A 137 -0.20 11.62 -21.71
CA LEU A 137 0.52 10.75 -22.66
C LEU A 137 0.20 9.27 -22.48
N VAL A 138 -0.14 8.83 -21.27
CA VAL A 138 -0.51 7.42 -20.99
C VAL A 138 -1.80 7.05 -21.72
N TYR A 139 -2.71 8.00 -21.86
CA TYR A 139 -4.00 7.81 -22.53
C TYR A 139 -3.95 8.08 -24.04
N TRP A 140 -2.97 8.83 -24.53
CA TRP A 140 -2.85 9.10 -25.98
C TRP A 140 -2.89 7.83 -26.86
N PRO A 141 -2.12 6.76 -26.61
CA PRO A 141 -2.23 5.54 -27.41
C PRO A 141 -3.62 4.91 -27.36
N LEU A 142 -4.34 5.06 -26.26
CA LEU A 142 -5.70 4.53 -26.10
C LEU A 142 -6.72 5.27 -26.98
N THR A 143 -6.42 6.51 -27.41
CA THR A 143 -7.33 7.29 -28.27
C THR A 143 -7.40 6.79 -29.70
N HIS A 144 -6.54 5.85 -30.10
CA HIS A 144 -6.66 5.12 -31.36
C HIS A 144 -7.70 3.98 -31.32
N LEU A 145 -8.22 3.68 -30.13
CA LEU A 145 -9.30 2.74 -29.90
C LEU A 145 -10.61 3.50 -29.70
N SER A 146 -11.75 2.84 -29.86
CA SER A 146 -13.00 3.43 -29.38
C SER A 146 -12.96 3.63 -27.87
N LEU A 147 -13.73 4.57 -27.33
CA LEU A 147 -13.79 4.84 -25.91
C LEU A 147 -14.09 3.56 -25.07
N GLN A 148 -15.00 2.69 -25.56
CA GLN A 148 -15.30 1.39 -24.93
C GLN A 148 -14.09 0.45 -24.91
N GLN A 149 -13.39 0.30 -26.05
CA GLN A 149 -12.21 -0.58 -26.11
C GLN A 149 -11.07 -0.05 -25.25
N ALA A 150 -10.88 1.26 -25.23
CA ALA A 150 -9.90 1.92 -24.36
C ALA A 150 -10.19 1.66 -22.89
N TYR A 151 -11.46 1.80 -22.45
CA TYR A 151 -11.88 1.46 -21.09
C TYR A 151 -11.68 -0.02 -20.76
N GLN A 152 -12.02 -0.93 -21.67
CA GLN A 152 -11.80 -2.36 -21.49
C GLN A 152 -10.32 -2.68 -21.30
N LEU A 153 -9.46 -2.12 -22.15
CA LEU A 153 -8.00 -2.33 -22.02
C LEU A 153 -7.48 -1.78 -20.68
N TRP A 154 -7.94 -0.58 -20.30
CA TRP A 154 -7.59 0.03 -19.00
C TRP A 154 -8.07 -0.80 -17.81
N THR A 155 -9.27 -1.37 -17.89
CA THR A 155 -9.83 -2.25 -16.86
C THR A 155 -9.02 -3.54 -16.73
N VAL A 156 -8.59 -4.16 -17.84
CA VAL A 156 -7.70 -5.33 -17.84
C VAL A 156 -6.37 -5.00 -17.17
N PHE A 157 -5.77 -3.86 -17.51
CA PHE A 157 -4.57 -3.36 -16.84
C PHE A 157 -4.80 -3.17 -15.33
N SER A 158 -5.92 -2.58 -14.94
CA SER A 158 -6.29 -2.35 -13.54
C SER A 158 -6.54 -3.66 -12.76
N ILE A 159 -7.06 -4.71 -13.42
CA ILE A 159 -7.15 -6.07 -12.84
C ILE A 159 -5.75 -6.64 -12.61
N GLY A 160 -4.81 -6.40 -13.50
CA GLY A 160 -3.41 -6.76 -13.30
C GLY A 160 -2.81 -6.05 -12.07
N LEU A 161 -3.09 -4.75 -11.89
CA LEU A 161 -2.71 -4.00 -10.70
C LEU A 161 -3.40 -4.52 -9.44
N LEU A 162 -4.64 -4.96 -9.52
CA LEU A 162 -5.36 -5.57 -8.39
C LEU A 162 -4.69 -6.87 -7.94
N ALA A 163 -4.23 -7.70 -8.87
CA ALA A 163 -3.45 -8.90 -8.57
C ALA A 163 -2.09 -8.54 -7.94
N LEU A 164 -1.39 -7.54 -8.47
CA LEU A 164 -0.14 -7.02 -7.91
C LEU A 164 -0.36 -6.49 -6.48
N ASN A 165 -1.39 -5.69 -6.25
CA ASN A 165 -1.73 -5.19 -4.92
C ASN A 165 -2.05 -6.33 -3.94
N SER A 166 -2.81 -7.34 -4.36
CA SER A 166 -3.07 -8.53 -3.54
C SER A 166 -1.77 -9.24 -3.14
N TRP A 167 -0.84 -9.39 -4.08
CA TRP A 167 0.48 -9.97 -3.80
C TRP A 167 1.29 -9.09 -2.84
N LEU A 168 1.31 -7.77 -3.02
CA LEU A 168 1.99 -6.83 -2.12
C LEU A 168 1.41 -6.88 -0.70
N LEU A 169 0.08 -6.96 -0.56
CA LEU A 169 -0.59 -7.11 0.73
C LEU A 169 -0.15 -8.38 1.46
N LEU A 170 -0.04 -9.51 0.74
CA LEU A 170 0.46 -10.76 1.31
C LEU A 170 1.93 -10.64 1.75
N ARG A 171 2.75 -9.88 1.02
CA ARG A 171 4.15 -9.58 1.40
C ARG A 171 4.27 -8.67 2.62
N LEU A 172 3.36 -7.72 2.77
CA LEU A 172 3.30 -6.80 3.90
C LEU A 172 2.70 -7.45 5.16
N THR A 173 2.03 -8.61 5.04
CA THR A 173 1.40 -9.33 6.16
C THR A 173 2.04 -10.70 6.40
N PRO A 174 3.36 -10.80 6.62
CA PRO A 174 4.01 -12.07 6.88
C PRO A 174 3.50 -12.67 8.19
N GLY A 175 3.50 -14.01 8.28
CA GLY A 175 3.08 -14.73 9.48
C GLY A 175 1.57 -14.94 9.61
N LEU A 176 0.73 -14.39 8.72
CA LEU A 176 -0.67 -14.77 8.67
C LEU A 176 -0.83 -16.21 8.14
N SER A 177 -1.66 -17.01 8.81
CA SER A 177 -2.01 -18.33 8.30
C SER A 177 -2.73 -18.22 6.96
N ARG A 178 -2.62 -19.27 6.12
CA ARG A 178 -3.20 -19.27 4.76
C ARG A 178 -4.71 -18.92 4.74
N ARG A 179 -5.46 -19.29 5.77
CA ARG A 179 -6.87 -18.94 5.91
C ARG A 179 -7.07 -17.44 6.04
N TRP A 180 -6.32 -16.80 6.91
CA TRP A 180 -6.38 -15.36 7.10
C TRP A 180 -5.82 -14.58 5.92
N GLN A 181 -4.89 -15.16 5.15
CA GLN A 181 -4.47 -14.60 3.86
C GLN A 181 -5.63 -14.58 2.84
N VAL A 182 -6.42 -15.67 2.78
CA VAL A 182 -7.62 -15.71 1.92
C VAL A 182 -8.66 -14.69 2.36
N VAL A 183 -8.96 -14.60 3.66
CA VAL A 183 -9.87 -13.60 4.24
C VAL A 183 -9.40 -12.19 3.89
N LEU A 184 -8.10 -11.89 4.03
CA LEU A 184 -7.53 -10.59 3.73
C LEU A 184 -7.69 -10.24 2.25
N VAL A 185 -7.35 -11.17 1.36
CA VAL A 185 -7.46 -10.93 -0.09
C VAL A 185 -8.92 -10.76 -0.50
N LEU A 186 -9.84 -11.61 -0.03
CA LEU A 186 -11.26 -11.46 -0.33
C LEU A 186 -11.82 -10.15 0.24
N GLY A 187 -11.46 -9.80 1.47
CA GLY A 187 -11.84 -8.52 2.07
C GLY A 187 -11.35 -7.33 1.25
N TYR A 188 -10.11 -7.40 0.75
CA TYR A 188 -9.55 -6.39 -0.13
C TYR A 188 -10.29 -6.31 -1.48
N LEU A 189 -10.51 -7.43 -2.14
CA LEU A 189 -11.20 -7.48 -3.44
C LEU A 189 -12.66 -6.98 -3.37
N THR A 190 -13.26 -7.03 -2.19
CA THR A 190 -14.65 -6.59 -1.97
C THR A 190 -14.75 -5.21 -1.34
N LEU A 191 -13.62 -4.51 -1.14
CA LEU A 191 -13.61 -3.11 -0.76
C LEU A 191 -14.34 -2.28 -1.82
N TYR A 192 -15.28 -1.45 -1.37
CA TYR A 192 -16.04 -0.63 -2.29
C TYR A 192 -15.18 0.40 -3.05
N PRO A 193 -14.18 1.07 -2.45
CA PRO A 193 -13.23 1.92 -3.19
C PRO A 193 -12.52 1.21 -4.33
N VAL A 194 -12.21 -0.10 -4.20
CA VAL A 194 -11.58 -0.89 -5.25
C VAL A 194 -12.52 -1.06 -6.45
N THR A 195 -13.73 -1.57 -6.21
CA THR A 195 -14.71 -1.81 -7.29
C THR A 195 -15.21 -0.52 -7.90
N PHE A 196 -15.37 0.53 -7.09
CA PHE A 196 -15.78 1.86 -7.54
C PHE A 196 -14.70 2.51 -8.41
N GLY A 197 -13.42 2.45 -8.00
CA GLY A 197 -12.29 2.92 -8.81
C GLY A 197 -12.17 2.22 -10.16
N LEU A 198 -12.44 0.91 -10.22
CA LEU A 198 -12.51 0.16 -11.49
C LEU A 198 -13.61 0.68 -12.40
N ARG A 199 -14.80 0.96 -11.85
CA ARG A 199 -15.96 1.48 -12.60
C ARG A 199 -15.72 2.89 -13.13
N LEU A 200 -15.03 3.72 -12.36
CA LEU A 200 -14.61 5.08 -12.78
C LEU A 200 -13.49 5.06 -13.82
N GLY A 201 -12.79 3.92 -13.98
CA GLY A 201 -11.57 3.84 -14.80
C GLY A 201 -10.40 4.61 -14.19
N GLN A 202 -10.37 4.72 -12.85
CA GLN A 202 -9.35 5.44 -12.10
C GLN A 202 -8.00 4.70 -12.04
N PHE A 203 -6.96 5.44 -11.75
CA PHE A 203 -5.59 4.94 -11.54
C PHE A 203 -5.25 4.69 -10.05
N SER A 204 -6.22 4.71 -9.14
CA SER A 204 -6.03 4.56 -7.69
C SER A 204 -5.32 3.26 -7.32
N LEU A 205 -5.54 2.16 -8.07
CA LEU A 205 -4.83 0.90 -7.88
C LEU A 205 -3.33 1.00 -8.24
N LEU A 206 -2.94 1.86 -9.18
CA LEU A 206 -1.54 2.15 -9.50
C LEU A 206 -0.89 2.95 -8.37
N LEU A 207 -1.60 3.96 -7.83
CA LEU A 207 -1.13 4.72 -6.66
C LEU A 207 -0.97 3.80 -5.46
N GLN A 208 -1.91 2.90 -5.20
CA GLN A 208 -1.84 1.92 -4.12
C GLN A 208 -0.64 0.97 -4.28
N ALA A 209 -0.40 0.44 -5.49
CA ALA A 209 0.74 -0.43 -5.76
C ALA A 209 2.06 0.30 -5.52
N SER A 210 2.16 1.55 -5.98
CA SER A 210 3.29 2.44 -5.74
C SER A 210 3.53 2.67 -4.24
N TRP A 211 2.48 2.98 -3.50
CA TRP A 211 2.51 3.20 -2.05
C TRP A 211 2.95 1.96 -1.28
N ALA A 212 2.35 0.81 -1.60
CA ALA A 212 2.65 -0.47 -0.95
C ALA A 212 4.07 -0.97 -1.26
N ALA A 213 4.49 -0.89 -2.53
CA ALA A 213 5.84 -1.28 -2.95
C ALA A 213 6.90 -0.36 -2.34
N GLY A 214 6.66 0.96 -2.33
CA GLY A 214 7.54 1.93 -1.70
C GLY A 214 7.72 1.66 -0.21
N ALA A 215 6.63 1.41 0.52
CA ALA A 215 6.67 1.05 1.93
C ALA A 215 7.48 -0.22 2.19
N LEU A 216 7.20 -1.29 1.43
CA LEU A 216 7.90 -2.57 1.54
C LEU A 216 9.40 -2.41 1.30
N LEU A 217 9.79 -1.64 0.28
CA LEU A 217 11.18 -1.38 -0.06
C LEU A 217 11.89 -0.50 0.98
N LEU A 218 11.20 0.50 1.55
CA LEU A 218 11.74 1.29 2.68
C LEU A 218 11.93 0.44 3.93
N GLU A 219 10.99 -0.46 4.27
CA GLU A 219 11.12 -1.39 5.39
C GLU A 219 12.33 -2.31 5.19
N GLN A 220 12.58 -2.76 3.94
CA GLN A 220 13.73 -3.59 3.54
C GLN A 220 15.04 -2.81 3.37
N ARG A 221 15.08 -1.49 3.64
CA ARG A 221 16.27 -0.64 3.44
C ARG A 221 16.76 -0.56 1.99
N ARG A 222 15.88 -0.82 1.02
CA ARG A 222 16.15 -0.72 -0.42
C ARG A 222 15.76 0.67 -0.96
N ASP A 223 16.39 1.69 -0.43
CA ASP A 223 15.97 3.09 -0.58
C ASP A 223 15.92 3.58 -2.04
N ARG A 224 16.85 3.18 -2.90
CA ARG A 224 16.85 3.55 -4.32
C ARG A 224 15.62 2.98 -5.05
N TRP A 225 15.31 1.71 -4.78
CA TRP A 225 14.16 1.05 -5.36
C TRP A 225 12.84 1.62 -4.83
N ALA A 226 12.83 2.06 -3.56
CA ALA A 226 11.69 2.78 -3.00
C ALA A 226 11.43 4.11 -3.74
N GLY A 227 12.50 4.87 -4.07
CA GLY A 227 12.36 6.08 -4.90
C GLY A 227 11.75 5.82 -6.27
N LEU A 228 12.16 4.72 -6.94
CA LEU A 228 11.55 4.30 -8.20
C LEU A 228 10.09 3.86 -8.03
N ALA A 229 9.80 3.11 -6.95
CA ALA A 229 8.44 2.65 -6.67
C ALA A 229 7.46 3.81 -6.37
N PHE A 230 7.95 4.93 -5.83
CA PHE A 230 7.14 6.13 -5.59
C PHE A 230 6.94 7.00 -6.84
N ALA A 231 7.66 6.76 -7.93
CA ALA A 231 7.54 7.57 -9.15
C ALA A 231 6.10 7.67 -9.71
N PRO A 232 5.25 6.62 -9.73
CA PRO A 232 3.86 6.76 -10.16
C PRO A 232 3.02 7.74 -9.32
N LEU A 233 3.42 8.05 -8.08
CA LEU A 233 2.73 9.07 -7.28
C LEU A 233 2.85 10.49 -7.86
N LEU A 234 3.78 10.72 -8.81
CA LEU A 234 3.86 11.98 -9.56
C LEU A 234 2.57 12.29 -10.35
N ILE A 235 1.73 11.29 -10.60
CA ILE A 235 0.40 11.46 -11.23
C ILE A 235 -0.52 12.30 -10.32
N LYS A 236 -0.33 12.17 -9.00
CA LYS A 236 -1.05 12.90 -7.96
C LYS A 236 -0.01 13.44 -6.96
N PRO A 237 0.70 14.55 -7.32
CA PRO A 237 1.93 14.98 -6.62
C PRO A 237 1.69 15.40 -5.17
N GLU A 238 0.48 15.78 -4.80
CA GLU A 238 0.07 16.07 -3.43
C GLU A 238 0.29 14.87 -2.48
N LEU A 239 0.18 13.65 -2.97
CA LEU A 239 0.47 12.44 -2.18
C LEU A 239 1.96 12.28 -1.87
N LEU A 240 2.85 12.91 -2.64
CA LEU A 240 4.28 12.90 -2.37
C LEU A 240 4.69 13.83 -1.23
N ILE A 241 3.86 14.79 -0.82
CA ILE A 241 4.18 15.73 0.26
C ILE A 241 4.42 14.97 1.59
N PRO A 242 3.47 14.16 2.12
CA PRO A 242 3.69 13.41 3.35
C PRO A 242 4.79 12.36 3.23
N VAL A 243 4.95 11.72 2.06
CA VAL A 243 6.06 10.79 1.78
C VAL A 243 7.40 11.53 1.83
N GLY A 244 7.50 12.69 1.20
CA GLY A 244 8.70 13.54 1.20
C GLY A 244 9.08 13.97 2.61
N ILE A 245 8.11 14.43 3.41
CA ILE A 245 8.32 14.80 4.82
C ILE A 245 8.87 13.59 5.61
N PHE A 246 8.28 12.41 5.44
CA PHE A 246 8.75 11.19 6.10
C PHE A 246 10.17 10.81 5.68
N ILE A 247 10.47 10.84 4.38
CA ILE A 247 11.78 10.51 3.82
C ILE A 247 12.85 11.50 4.35
N LEU A 248 12.54 12.79 4.39
CA LEU A 248 13.42 13.83 4.94
C LEU A 248 13.66 13.65 6.44
N ALA A 249 12.59 13.42 7.23
CA ALA A 249 12.69 13.17 8.67
C ALA A 249 13.53 11.93 8.98
N LYS A 250 13.41 10.87 8.17
CA LYS A 250 14.21 9.64 8.29
C LYS A 250 15.60 9.72 7.63
N ARG A 251 15.91 10.82 6.93
CA ARG A 251 17.17 11.03 6.15
C ARG A 251 17.43 9.90 5.14
N ARG A 252 16.38 9.47 4.42
CA ARG A 252 16.47 8.46 3.35
C ARG A 252 16.92 9.11 2.04
N TRP A 253 18.13 9.68 2.03
CA TRP A 253 18.63 10.47 0.91
C TRP A 253 18.70 9.73 -0.42
N GLN A 254 18.93 8.40 -0.39
CA GLN A 254 18.97 7.59 -1.62
C GLN A 254 17.60 7.49 -2.29
N THR A 255 16.52 7.51 -1.51
CA THR A 255 15.14 7.56 -2.05
C THR A 255 14.90 8.86 -2.81
N LEU A 256 15.30 10.00 -2.22
CA LEU A 256 15.20 11.31 -2.88
C LEU A 256 16.10 11.39 -4.10
N ALA A 257 17.34 10.90 -4.01
CA ALA A 257 18.30 10.91 -5.12
C ALA A 257 17.79 10.13 -6.35
N THR A 258 16.87 9.18 -6.17
CA THR A 258 16.20 8.48 -7.27
C THR A 258 14.91 9.19 -7.71
N LEU A 259 14.07 9.62 -6.76
CA LEU A 259 12.76 10.19 -7.07
C LEU A 259 12.85 11.59 -7.70
N VAL A 260 13.75 12.45 -7.18
CA VAL A 260 13.87 13.85 -7.65
C VAL A 260 14.23 13.96 -9.13
N PRO A 261 15.22 13.24 -9.68
CA PRO A 261 15.49 13.27 -11.11
C PRO A 261 14.31 12.82 -11.97
N ILE A 262 13.53 11.82 -11.51
CA ILE A 262 12.32 11.35 -12.21
C ILE A 262 11.25 12.45 -12.19
N ALA A 263 11.06 13.10 -11.05
CA ALA A 263 10.13 14.23 -10.93
C ALA A 263 10.52 15.40 -11.85
N LEU A 264 11.80 15.76 -11.87
CA LEU A 264 12.30 16.80 -12.77
C LEU A 264 12.12 16.42 -14.24
N ALA A 265 12.35 15.16 -14.60
CA ALA A 265 12.11 14.69 -15.97
C ALA A 265 10.61 14.75 -16.33
N ALA A 266 9.71 14.39 -15.40
CA ALA A 266 8.27 14.48 -15.59
C ALA A 266 7.81 15.95 -15.77
N VAL A 267 8.36 16.88 -14.99
CA VAL A 267 8.09 18.32 -15.13
C VAL A 267 8.63 18.83 -16.47
N ALA A 268 9.88 18.50 -16.81
CA ALA A 268 10.49 18.91 -18.08
C ALA A 268 9.70 18.36 -19.29
N GLY A 269 9.28 17.09 -19.23
CA GLY A 269 8.42 16.48 -20.25
C GLY A 269 7.06 17.17 -20.37
N SER A 270 6.45 17.54 -19.23
CA SER A 270 5.21 18.32 -19.20
C SER A 270 5.40 19.67 -19.88
N VAL A 271 6.45 20.42 -19.53
CA VAL A 271 6.76 21.72 -20.11
C VAL A 271 7.03 21.59 -21.63
N ALA A 272 7.80 20.58 -22.04
CA ALA A 272 8.08 20.35 -23.45
C ALA A 272 6.80 20.04 -24.26
N MET A 273 5.82 19.39 -23.65
CA MET A 273 4.56 18.97 -24.28
C MET A 273 3.53 20.11 -24.38
N VAL A 274 3.27 20.80 -23.25
CA VAL A 274 2.18 21.79 -23.18
C VAL A 274 2.66 23.24 -23.20
N GLY A 275 3.97 23.48 -23.16
CA GLY A 275 4.56 24.80 -23.01
C GLY A 275 4.60 25.29 -21.57
N VAL A 276 5.46 26.29 -21.31
CA VAL A 276 5.67 26.86 -19.97
C VAL A 276 4.38 27.46 -19.37
N PRO A 277 3.59 28.27 -20.11
CA PRO A 277 2.38 28.89 -19.54
C PRO A 277 1.38 27.84 -19.01
N THR A 278 1.05 26.82 -19.80
CA THR A 278 0.09 25.77 -19.43
C THR A 278 0.62 24.87 -18.32
N ALA A 279 1.92 24.55 -18.32
CA ALA A 279 2.54 23.79 -17.24
C ALA A 279 2.50 24.54 -15.90
N LEU A 280 2.74 25.86 -15.90
CA LEU A 280 2.64 26.70 -14.70
C LEU A 280 1.19 26.95 -14.25
N GLN A 281 0.22 26.87 -15.17
CA GLN A 281 -1.20 26.98 -14.84
C GLN A 281 -1.71 25.81 -14.01
N TYR A 282 -1.14 24.60 -14.16
CA TYR A 282 -1.63 23.36 -13.55
C TYR A 282 -1.83 23.45 -12.02
N PRO A 283 -0.83 23.85 -11.19
CA PRO A 283 -1.03 23.92 -9.74
C PRO A 283 -2.14 24.91 -9.34
N GLY A 284 -2.17 26.08 -9.99
CA GLY A 284 -3.19 27.09 -9.75
C GLY A 284 -4.60 26.63 -10.16
N PHE A 285 -4.69 25.88 -11.24
CA PHE A 285 -5.92 25.27 -11.72
C PHE A 285 -6.49 24.25 -10.71
N VAL A 286 -5.68 23.30 -10.24
CA VAL A 286 -6.12 22.28 -9.26
C VAL A 286 -6.57 22.95 -7.96
N LEU A 287 -5.72 23.78 -7.36
CA LEU A 287 -6.02 24.44 -6.10
C LEU A 287 -7.20 25.41 -6.20
N GLY A 288 -7.29 26.17 -7.29
CA GLY A 288 -8.38 27.10 -7.56
C GLY A 288 -9.72 26.38 -7.73
N SER A 289 -9.76 25.29 -8.50
CA SER A 289 -10.97 24.50 -8.71
C SER A 289 -11.48 23.88 -7.41
N THR A 290 -10.57 23.34 -6.58
CA THR A 290 -10.92 22.79 -5.28
C THR A 290 -11.44 23.86 -4.31
N ALA A 291 -10.78 25.01 -4.26
CA ALA A 291 -11.16 26.11 -3.37
C ALA A 291 -12.54 26.70 -3.71
N THR A 292 -12.86 26.78 -5.02
CA THR A 292 -14.10 27.43 -5.50
C THR A 292 -15.23 26.45 -5.80
N ASN A 293 -15.02 25.15 -5.67
CA ASN A 293 -15.91 24.07 -6.15
C ASN A 293 -16.20 24.21 -7.67
N GLY A 294 -15.21 24.72 -8.40
CA GLY A 294 -15.30 24.92 -9.84
C GLY A 294 -15.01 23.64 -10.63
N ASN A 295 -15.29 23.68 -11.93
CA ASN A 295 -14.88 22.66 -12.89
C ASN A 295 -15.32 21.22 -12.56
N GLY A 296 -16.48 21.04 -11.93
CA GLY A 296 -17.02 19.71 -11.61
C GLY A 296 -16.52 19.11 -10.28
N VAL A 297 -15.74 19.85 -9.50
CA VAL A 297 -15.32 19.42 -8.15
C VAL A 297 -16.53 19.30 -7.24
N ALA A 298 -16.70 18.13 -6.60
CA ALA A 298 -17.79 17.83 -5.70
C ALA A 298 -17.26 17.60 -4.26
N PRO A 299 -17.12 18.65 -3.45
CA PRO A 299 -16.52 18.54 -2.11
C PRO A 299 -17.26 17.61 -1.15
N ASN A 300 -18.57 17.48 -1.31
CA ASN A 300 -19.41 16.57 -0.54
C ASN A 300 -19.12 15.07 -0.79
N LEU A 301 -18.35 14.75 -1.84
CA LEU A 301 -17.90 13.39 -2.15
C LEU A 301 -16.42 13.17 -1.81
N MET A 302 -15.70 14.18 -1.33
CA MET A 302 -14.30 14.09 -0.92
C MET A 302 -14.17 13.51 0.48
N ILE A 303 -13.13 12.70 0.69
CA ILE A 303 -12.82 12.02 1.96
C ILE A 303 -11.64 12.69 2.68
N ASP A 304 -11.36 13.92 2.36
CA ASP A 304 -10.32 14.74 2.96
C ASP A 304 -10.89 15.74 4.00
N TYR A 305 -10.04 16.56 4.60
CA TYR A 305 -10.47 17.60 5.53
C TYR A 305 -11.40 18.63 4.88
N SER A 306 -11.22 18.92 3.60
CA SER A 306 -12.08 19.86 2.87
C SER A 306 -13.50 19.30 2.72
N GLY A 307 -13.60 18.02 2.33
CA GLY A 307 -14.88 17.32 2.24
C GLY A 307 -15.59 17.17 3.58
N ALA A 308 -14.85 16.76 4.63
CA ALA A 308 -15.41 16.64 5.97
C ALA A 308 -15.95 17.98 6.52
N ILE A 309 -15.25 19.09 6.28
CA ILE A 309 -15.72 20.43 6.66
C ILE A 309 -16.91 20.85 5.81
N ALA A 310 -16.89 20.59 4.50
CA ALA A 310 -18.01 20.91 3.62
C ALA A 310 -19.29 20.15 4.01
N ALA A 311 -19.17 18.88 4.37
CA ALA A 311 -20.29 18.06 4.87
C ALA A 311 -20.87 18.61 6.18
N THR A 312 -20.03 19.19 7.06
CA THR A 312 -20.45 19.66 8.39
C THR A 312 -21.01 21.09 8.37
N LEU A 313 -20.36 21.99 7.62
CA LEU A 313 -20.68 23.43 7.62
C LEU A 313 -21.56 23.86 6.41
N GLY A 314 -21.82 22.93 5.49
CA GLY A 314 -22.52 23.22 4.24
C GLY A 314 -21.64 23.89 3.18
N HIS A 315 -22.19 23.98 1.95
CA HIS A 315 -21.44 24.46 0.78
C HIS A 315 -21.15 25.97 0.78
N GLY A 316 -21.79 26.74 1.66
CA GLY A 316 -21.68 28.21 1.72
C GLY A 316 -20.49 28.75 2.54
N ALA A 317 -19.64 27.88 3.11
CA ALA A 317 -18.51 28.29 3.92
C ALA A 317 -17.35 28.81 3.04
N SER A 318 -17.41 30.06 2.63
CA SER A 318 -16.53 30.68 1.64
C SER A 318 -15.02 30.51 1.92
N ILE A 319 -14.48 31.29 2.86
CA ILE A 319 -13.02 31.29 3.15
C ILE A 319 -12.66 30.37 4.33
N THR A 320 -13.61 30.05 5.20
CA THR A 320 -13.38 29.26 6.41
C THR A 320 -13.00 27.79 6.09
N ARG A 321 -13.62 27.19 5.08
CA ARG A 321 -13.30 25.81 4.64
C ARG A 321 -11.85 25.65 4.20
N PRO A 322 -11.33 26.39 3.21
CA PRO A 322 -9.95 26.21 2.78
C PRO A 322 -8.95 26.57 3.88
N LEU A 323 -9.21 27.55 4.74
CA LEU A 323 -8.33 27.88 5.85
C LEU A 323 -8.31 26.76 6.90
N ALA A 324 -9.46 26.24 7.31
CA ALA A 324 -9.55 25.18 8.30
C ALA A 324 -8.96 23.86 7.78
N SER A 325 -9.25 23.46 6.54
CA SER A 325 -8.69 22.26 5.93
C SER A 325 -7.16 22.36 5.79
N THR A 326 -6.63 23.50 5.36
CA THR A 326 -5.20 23.75 5.28
C THR A 326 -4.54 23.69 6.65
N ALA A 327 -5.15 24.30 7.69
CA ALA A 327 -4.61 24.25 9.05
C ALA A 327 -4.54 22.82 9.59
N LEU A 328 -5.60 22.01 9.38
CA LEU A 328 -5.63 20.60 9.77
C LEU A 328 -4.61 19.76 8.98
N ALA A 329 -4.46 20.01 7.68
CA ALA A 329 -3.45 19.36 6.85
C ALA A 329 -2.04 19.65 7.35
N VAL A 330 -1.70 20.93 7.58
CA VAL A 330 -0.40 21.35 8.10
C VAL A 330 -0.14 20.75 9.49
N ALA A 331 -1.15 20.74 10.38
CA ALA A 331 -1.01 20.14 11.71
C ALA A 331 -0.76 18.62 11.62
N SER A 332 -1.45 17.91 10.73
CA SER A 332 -1.26 16.46 10.51
C SER A 332 0.12 16.14 9.95
N LEU A 333 0.57 16.91 8.97
CA LEU A 333 1.90 16.76 8.36
C LEU A 333 3.02 17.08 9.35
N ALA A 334 2.86 18.12 10.17
CA ALA A 334 3.80 18.46 11.23
C ALA A 334 3.87 17.36 12.29
N ALA A 335 2.72 16.79 12.69
CA ALA A 335 2.66 15.70 13.64
C ALA A 335 3.35 14.42 13.10
N VAL A 336 3.18 14.11 11.82
CA VAL A 336 3.91 13.01 11.16
C VAL A 336 5.41 13.27 11.14
N ALA A 337 5.84 14.49 10.83
CA ALA A 337 7.26 14.88 10.84
C ALA A 337 7.90 14.71 12.23
N LEU A 338 7.20 15.16 13.28
CA LEU A 338 7.64 15.01 14.67
C LEU A 338 7.72 13.54 15.07
N LEU A 339 6.69 12.74 14.78
CA LEU A 339 6.66 11.31 15.05
C LEU A 339 7.84 10.59 14.39
N ALA A 340 8.07 10.84 13.10
CA ALA A 340 9.15 10.24 12.35
C ALA A 340 10.55 10.63 12.89
N ASN A 341 10.72 11.88 13.35
CA ASN A 341 11.99 12.35 13.89
C ASN A 341 12.29 11.82 15.31
N GLU A 342 11.30 11.79 16.20
CA GLU A 342 11.48 11.29 17.58
C GLU A 342 11.91 9.82 17.61
N ARG A 343 11.26 8.98 16.83
CA ARG A 343 11.57 7.53 16.77
C ARG A 343 12.92 7.23 16.13
N ARG A 344 13.42 8.12 15.30
CA ARG A 344 14.79 8.04 14.78
C ARG A 344 15.84 8.13 15.88
N GLY A 345 15.64 9.00 16.88
CA GLY A 345 16.55 9.14 18.04
C GLY A 345 16.61 7.86 18.88
N ALA A 346 15.46 7.18 19.06
CA ALA A 346 15.36 5.95 19.85
C ALA A 346 16.09 4.76 19.19
N GLY A 347 15.94 4.54 17.88
CA GLY A 347 16.60 3.46 17.16
C GLY A 347 18.13 3.55 17.13
N ARG A 348 18.70 4.78 17.19
CA ARG A 348 20.15 4.99 17.30
C ARG A 348 20.72 4.58 18.66
N SER A 349 19.95 4.74 19.75
CA SER A 349 20.37 4.34 21.08
C SER A 349 20.37 2.82 21.23
N GLU A 350 19.37 2.13 20.66
CA GLU A 350 19.26 0.66 20.72
C GLU A 350 20.32 -0.04 19.85
N SER A 351 20.64 0.49 18.67
CA SER A 351 21.68 -0.08 17.79
C SER A 351 23.10 0.08 18.37
N ARG A 352 23.35 1.10 19.19
CA ARG A 352 24.64 1.26 19.91
C ARG A 352 24.77 0.30 21.10
N LEU A 353 23.65 -0.13 21.70
CA LEU A 353 23.64 -1.06 22.83
C LEU A 353 23.63 -2.52 22.40
N SER A 354 23.22 -2.80 21.17
CA SER A 354 23.18 -4.13 20.56
C SER A 354 24.33 -4.31 19.58
N ALA A 355 25.56 -4.22 20.05
CA ALA A 355 26.75 -4.50 19.23
C ALA A 355 26.88 -5.99 18.81
N SER A 356 25.92 -6.85 19.16
CA SER A 356 25.93 -8.29 18.86
C SER A 356 24.68 -8.84 18.15
N GLY A 357 23.74 -7.97 17.75
CA GLY A 357 22.48 -8.45 17.16
C GLY A 357 22.18 -7.79 15.84
N SER A 358 22.58 -8.40 14.71
CA SER A 358 21.88 -8.17 13.45
C SER A 358 20.39 -8.45 13.66
N PRO A 359 19.46 -7.56 13.24
CA PRO A 359 18.05 -7.87 13.29
C PRO A 359 17.83 -9.18 12.53
N ALA A 360 17.10 -10.11 13.14
CA ALA A 360 16.79 -11.38 12.51
C ALA A 360 16.24 -11.11 11.09
N PRO A 361 16.74 -11.76 10.05
CA PRO A 361 16.24 -11.57 8.70
C PRO A 361 14.75 -11.93 8.68
N GLY A 362 13.88 -10.93 8.38
CA GLY A 362 12.42 -11.09 8.35
C GLY A 362 11.64 -10.52 9.54
N GLY A 363 12.30 -9.86 10.50
CA GLY A 363 11.60 -9.17 11.61
C GLY A 363 10.72 -8.01 11.11
N VAL A 364 9.47 -7.96 11.61
CA VAL A 364 8.50 -6.89 11.31
C VAL A 364 8.87 -5.66 12.13
N ASP A 365 9.18 -4.54 11.47
CA ASP A 365 9.45 -3.26 12.13
C ASP A 365 8.12 -2.58 12.51
N ARG A 366 7.67 -2.84 13.75
CA ARG A 366 6.41 -2.28 14.28
C ARG A 366 6.39 -0.76 14.24
N ASP A 367 7.50 -0.11 14.57
CA ASP A 367 7.55 1.34 14.67
C ASP A 367 7.46 1.98 13.27
N PHE A 368 8.16 1.42 12.29
CA PHE A 368 8.01 1.82 10.90
C PHE A 368 6.56 1.70 10.43
N ARG A 369 5.87 0.60 10.75
CA ARG A 369 4.50 0.36 10.28
C ARG A 369 3.48 1.30 10.92
N ILE A 370 3.66 1.68 12.18
CA ILE A 370 2.85 2.71 12.84
C ILE A 370 3.07 4.07 12.17
N GLU A 371 4.33 4.44 11.94
CA GLU A 371 4.68 5.69 11.27
C GLU A 371 4.12 5.72 9.85
N TRP A 372 4.26 4.62 9.10
CA TRP A 372 3.77 4.55 7.73
C TRP A 372 2.24 4.61 7.64
N LEU A 373 1.53 4.04 8.60
CA LEU A 373 0.08 4.22 8.69
C LEU A 373 -0.29 5.68 8.98
N ALA A 374 0.44 6.35 9.88
CA ALA A 374 0.22 7.78 10.14
C ALA A 374 0.49 8.65 8.88
N VAL A 375 1.56 8.35 8.12
CA VAL A 375 1.85 8.97 6.82
C VAL A 375 0.70 8.75 5.84
N SER A 376 0.18 7.52 5.75
CA SER A 376 -0.89 7.16 4.82
C SER A 376 -2.21 7.86 5.15
N LEU A 377 -2.56 7.94 6.44
CA LEU A 377 -3.74 8.67 6.90
C LEU A 377 -3.60 10.18 6.67
N ALA A 378 -2.44 10.75 6.98
CA ALA A 378 -2.17 12.15 6.72
C ALA A 378 -2.20 12.47 5.22
N ALA A 379 -1.72 11.56 4.36
CA ALA A 379 -1.77 11.73 2.91
C ALA A 379 -3.20 11.84 2.40
N VAL A 380 -4.09 10.93 2.83
CA VAL A 380 -5.51 10.93 2.44
C VAL A 380 -6.22 12.17 2.96
N LEU A 381 -6.03 12.51 4.23
CA LEU A 381 -6.76 13.59 4.88
C LEU A 381 -6.29 14.99 4.46
N SER A 382 -5.02 15.12 4.03
CA SER A 382 -4.42 16.41 3.64
C SER A 382 -4.45 16.68 2.15
N ASP A 383 -4.81 15.71 1.32
CA ASP A 383 -4.95 15.88 -0.12
C ASP A 383 -6.19 16.74 -0.39
N PRO A 384 -6.07 17.90 -1.06
CA PRO A 384 -7.20 18.82 -1.25
C PRO A 384 -8.24 18.32 -2.27
N HIS A 385 -8.00 17.19 -2.92
CA HIS A 385 -8.83 16.64 -4.00
C HIS A 385 -8.88 15.12 -3.95
N LEU A 386 -9.19 14.55 -2.78
CA LEU A 386 -9.21 13.11 -2.58
C LEU A 386 -10.63 12.57 -2.49
N TYR A 387 -10.94 11.64 -3.37
CA TYR A 387 -12.21 10.92 -3.39
C TYR A 387 -12.08 9.51 -2.82
N LEU A 388 -13.23 8.85 -2.63
CA LEU A 388 -13.32 7.54 -1.98
C LEU A 388 -12.40 6.48 -2.61
N GLN A 389 -12.30 6.42 -3.93
CA GLN A 389 -11.45 5.43 -4.64
C GLN A 389 -9.98 5.55 -4.28
N ASP A 390 -9.48 6.73 -3.92
CA ASP A 390 -8.08 6.95 -3.59
C ASP A 390 -7.74 6.52 -2.15
N THR A 391 -8.74 6.32 -1.30
CA THR A 391 -8.53 5.83 0.08
C THR A 391 -7.91 4.43 0.12
N VAL A 392 -7.88 3.69 -1.00
CA VAL A 392 -7.19 2.40 -1.12
C VAL A 392 -5.71 2.47 -0.75
N ILE A 393 -5.05 3.64 -0.81
CA ILE A 393 -3.65 3.81 -0.41
C ILE A 393 -3.41 3.58 1.08
N VAL A 394 -4.44 3.75 1.94
CA VAL A 394 -4.32 3.46 3.39
C VAL A 394 -4.31 1.97 3.68
N VAL A 395 -4.95 1.17 2.83
CA VAL A 395 -5.18 -0.27 3.04
C VAL A 395 -3.88 -1.06 3.28
N PRO A 396 -2.81 -0.90 2.46
CA PRO A 396 -1.55 -1.60 2.68
C PRO A 396 -0.93 -1.30 4.04
N ALA A 397 -0.92 -0.04 4.45
CA ALA A 397 -0.36 0.39 5.72
C ALA A 397 -1.16 -0.13 6.92
N ALA A 398 -2.50 -0.06 6.83
CA ALA A 398 -3.40 -0.55 7.86
C ALA A 398 -3.28 -2.08 8.04
N LEU A 399 -3.31 -2.84 6.95
CA LEU A 399 -3.18 -4.30 7.01
C LEU A 399 -1.77 -4.74 7.44
N ALA A 400 -0.72 -4.03 7.01
CA ALA A 400 0.65 -4.30 7.44
C ALA A 400 0.85 -4.17 8.95
N LEU A 401 0.07 -3.35 9.63
CA LEU A 401 0.18 -3.18 11.08
C LEU A 401 -0.38 -4.38 11.86
N LEU A 402 -1.35 -5.13 11.33
CA LEU A 402 -2.00 -6.25 12.02
C LEU A 402 -1.01 -7.31 12.59
N PRO A 403 -0.04 -7.84 11.80
CA PRO A 403 0.92 -8.80 12.33
C PRO A 403 1.91 -8.21 13.33
N ALA A 404 2.05 -6.88 13.39
CA ALA A 404 2.91 -6.19 14.34
C ALA A 404 2.22 -5.93 15.70
N LEU A 405 0.91 -6.17 15.82
CA LEU A 405 0.12 -6.00 17.02
C LEU A 405 -0.16 -7.36 17.68
N HIS A 406 -0.31 -7.37 19.01
CA HIS A 406 -0.57 -8.57 19.80
C HIS A 406 -1.75 -8.36 20.76
N GLY A 407 -2.38 -9.47 21.17
CA GLY A 407 -3.44 -9.48 22.17
C GLY A 407 -4.61 -8.55 21.86
N ALA A 408 -5.09 -7.84 22.87
CA ALA A 408 -6.25 -6.95 22.78
C ALA A 408 -6.07 -5.84 21.72
N ALA A 409 -4.85 -5.29 21.57
CA ALA A 409 -4.56 -4.23 20.61
C ALA A 409 -4.78 -4.69 19.15
N ARG A 410 -4.39 -5.93 18.82
CA ARG A 410 -4.64 -6.51 17.50
C ARG A 410 -6.13 -6.69 17.24
N ASN A 411 -6.87 -7.20 18.22
CA ASN A 411 -8.30 -7.45 18.08
C ASN A 411 -9.08 -6.15 17.95
N GLN A 412 -8.76 -5.13 18.75
CA GLN A 412 -9.36 -3.80 18.65
C GLN A 412 -9.10 -3.17 17.29
N PHE A 413 -7.86 -3.25 16.79
CA PHE A 413 -7.51 -2.71 15.49
C PHE A 413 -8.21 -3.47 14.34
N ALA A 414 -8.31 -4.80 14.43
CA ALA A 414 -9.09 -5.60 13.47
C ALA A 414 -10.57 -5.22 13.44
N LEU A 415 -11.19 -4.91 14.61
CA LEU A 415 -12.55 -4.41 14.68
C LEU A 415 -12.70 -3.02 14.02
N VAL A 416 -11.73 -2.12 14.20
CA VAL A 416 -11.73 -0.81 13.53
C VAL A 416 -11.67 -0.99 12.02
N LEU A 417 -10.82 -1.91 11.50
CA LEU A 417 -10.75 -2.19 10.08
C LEU A 417 -12.04 -2.83 9.53
N ALA A 418 -12.65 -3.74 10.28
CA ALA A 418 -13.94 -4.34 9.92
C ALA A 418 -15.06 -3.30 9.88
N PHE A 419 -15.09 -2.38 10.85
CA PHE A 419 -16.03 -1.27 10.88
C PHE A 419 -15.81 -0.34 9.66
N GLY A 420 -14.55 0.05 9.40
CA GLY A 420 -14.19 0.85 8.22
C GLY A 420 -14.61 0.18 6.91
N TRP A 421 -14.41 -1.14 6.78
CA TRP A 421 -14.90 -1.89 5.64
C TRP A 421 -16.43 -1.84 5.50
N GLY A 422 -17.16 -1.87 6.61
CA GLY A 422 -18.62 -1.82 6.60
C GLY A 422 -19.18 -0.45 6.19
N ILE A 423 -18.58 0.65 6.70
CA ILE A 423 -19.12 2.01 6.51
C ILE A 423 -18.66 2.70 5.22
N GLN A 424 -17.65 2.18 4.52
CA GLN A 424 -17.08 2.82 3.33
C GLN A 424 -18.11 3.15 2.23
N ARG A 425 -19.19 2.39 2.12
CA ARG A 425 -20.27 2.66 1.16
C ARG A 425 -21.13 3.86 1.55
N LEU A 426 -21.21 4.18 2.84
CA LEU A 426 -21.97 5.31 3.32
C LEU A 426 -21.33 6.64 2.93
N ALA A 427 -20.01 6.63 2.65
CA ALA A 427 -19.29 7.81 2.19
C ALA A 427 -19.77 8.38 0.84
N LEU A 428 -20.42 7.57 0.01
CA LEU A 428 -20.97 8.01 -1.29
C LEU A 428 -22.44 8.43 -1.25
N TYR A 429 -23.16 8.06 -0.19
CA TYR A 429 -24.48 8.60 -0.03
C TYR A 429 -24.31 10.04 0.47
N PRO A 430 -24.61 11.06 -0.37
CA PRO A 430 -24.51 12.44 0.05
C PRO A 430 -25.28 12.56 1.36
N ASN A 431 -24.60 13.13 2.33
CA ASN A 431 -25.09 13.26 3.69
C ASN A 431 -26.20 14.32 3.77
N ASP A 432 -27.13 14.31 2.84
CA ASP A 432 -28.29 15.22 2.82
C ASP A 432 -29.10 15.14 4.12
N HIS A 433 -28.89 14.06 4.90
CA HIS A 433 -29.57 13.85 6.18
C HIS A 433 -28.69 13.86 7.42
N LEU A 434 -27.37 13.55 7.29
CA LEU A 434 -26.48 13.42 8.46
C LEU A 434 -25.44 14.54 8.57
N HIS A 435 -25.18 15.31 7.52
CA HIS A 435 -24.19 16.40 7.45
C HIS A 435 -22.78 16.03 8.01
N VAL A 436 -22.42 14.74 8.01
CA VAL A 436 -21.16 14.25 8.59
C VAL A 436 -20.58 13.12 7.73
N ASP A 437 -19.36 13.29 7.29
CA ASP A 437 -18.60 12.19 6.64
C ASP A 437 -18.03 11.24 7.70
N LEU A 438 -18.76 10.16 8.00
CA LEU A 438 -18.36 9.14 8.99
C LEU A 438 -17.05 8.45 8.63
N PHE A 439 -16.74 8.32 7.34
CA PHE A 439 -15.51 7.64 6.92
C PHE A 439 -14.29 8.54 7.11
N ALA A 440 -14.36 9.82 6.72
CA ALA A 440 -13.32 10.80 7.01
C ALA A 440 -13.09 10.98 8.52
N LEU A 441 -14.16 10.98 9.33
CA LEU A 441 -14.05 11.02 10.79
C LEU A 441 -13.34 9.78 11.34
N LEU A 442 -13.61 8.58 10.84
CA LEU A 442 -12.91 7.36 11.24
C LEU A 442 -11.42 7.48 10.95
N LEU A 443 -11.05 7.90 9.73
CA LEU A 443 -9.64 8.07 9.36
C LEU A 443 -8.95 9.12 10.23
N THR A 444 -9.63 10.22 10.50
CA THR A 444 -9.14 11.29 11.39
C THR A 444 -8.95 10.76 12.81
N ALA A 445 -9.92 10.04 13.38
CA ALA A 445 -9.82 9.45 14.70
C ALA A 445 -8.66 8.43 14.78
N MET A 446 -8.47 7.62 13.73
CA MET A 446 -7.33 6.70 13.66
C MET A 446 -6.00 7.45 13.70
N LEU A 447 -5.86 8.54 12.94
CA LEU A 447 -4.65 9.36 12.94
C LEU A 447 -4.40 9.95 14.34
N PHE A 448 -5.38 10.56 14.97
CA PHE A 448 -5.25 11.13 16.32
C PHE A 448 -4.87 10.08 17.36
N VAL A 449 -5.49 8.90 17.35
CA VAL A 449 -5.16 7.81 18.28
C VAL A 449 -3.71 7.34 18.09
N LEU A 450 -3.24 7.22 16.85
CA LEU A 450 -1.85 6.85 16.57
C LEU A 450 -0.87 7.90 17.07
N LEU A 451 -1.15 9.18 16.81
CA LEU A 451 -0.31 10.30 17.26
C LEU A 451 -0.31 10.41 18.78
N ALA A 452 -1.46 10.31 19.43
CA ALA A 452 -1.57 10.35 20.89
C ALA A 452 -0.81 9.19 21.57
N LYS A 453 -0.99 7.96 21.08
CA LYS A 453 -0.24 6.80 21.60
C LYS A 453 1.26 6.93 21.39
N ALA A 454 1.68 7.51 20.28
CA ALA A 454 3.09 7.75 20.01
C ALA A 454 3.66 8.83 20.93
N TRP A 455 2.88 9.90 21.20
CA TRP A 455 3.26 10.99 22.11
C TRP A 455 3.34 10.56 23.57
N HIS A 456 2.38 9.77 24.04
CA HIS A 456 2.32 9.28 25.42
C HIS A 456 3.15 8.00 25.67
N ALA A 457 3.85 7.47 24.66
CA ALA A 457 4.79 6.37 24.88
C ALA A 457 5.86 6.81 25.90
N PRO A 458 6.01 6.11 27.07
CA PRO A 458 6.74 6.64 28.20
C PRO A 458 8.20 6.95 27.85
N ARG A 459 8.53 8.24 27.87
CA ARG A 459 9.90 8.77 27.70
C ARG A 459 10.86 8.30 28.81
N TRP A 460 10.30 7.94 29.97
CA TRP A 460 11.08 7.58 31.17
C TRP A 460 11.74 6.20 31.10
N LYS A 461 11.22 5.27 30.34
CA LYS A 461 11.89 3.96 30.12
C LYS A 461 13.22 4.07 29.36
N ARG A 462 13.53 5.23 28.81
CA ARG A 462 14.77 5.50 28.07
C ARG A 462 15.92 5.98 28.96
N ALA A 463 15.62 6.57 30.13
CA ALA A 463 16.64 7.20 30.99
C ALA A 463 17.19 6.23 32.09
N GLU A 464 16.44 5.16 32.46
CA GLU A 464 16.83 4.31 33.59
C GLU A 464 17.71 3.10 33.23
N ARG A 465 17.97 2.81 31.95
CA ARG A 465 18.80 1.66 31.57
C ARG A 465 20.32 1.80 31.69
N PRO A 466 20.97 3.00 31.65
CA PRO A 466 22.41 3.05 31.78
C PRO A 466 22.93 2.81 33.20
N GLU A 467 22.16 3.13 34.25
CA GLU A 467 22.68 3.07 35.64
C GLU A 467 22.67 1.67 36.25
N ARG A 468 21.82 0.77 35.77
CA ARG A 468 21.75 -0.60 36.38
C ARG A 468 22.82 -1.56 35.85
N LEU A 469 23.44 -1.28 34.69
CA LEU A 469 24.53 -2.09 34.15
C LEU A 469 25.89 -1.67 34.70
N GLY A 470 26.05 -0.42 35.17
CA GLY A 470 27.26 0.06 35.82
C GLY A 470 27.47 -0.46 37.22
N ARG A 471 26.41 -0.79 37.97
CA ARG A 471 26.51 -1.27 39.39
C ARG A 471 26.77 -2.76 39.52
N ARG A 472 26.76 -3.54 38.45
CA ARG A 472 27.10 -4.99 38.53
C ARG A 472 28.56 -5.29 38.18
N ALA A 473 29.35 -4.31 37.78
CA ALA A 473 30.76 -4.49 37.43
C ALA A 473 31.74 -4.21 38.58
N GLU A 474 31.25 -3.76 39.74
CA GLU A 474 32.07 -3.59 40.94
C GLU A 474 31.71 -4.65 42.01
N GLN A 475 31.88 -5.92 41.70
CA GLN A 475 32.09 -6.93 42.71
C GLN A 475 33.59 -7.10 42.91
N PRO A 476 34.12 -6.98 44.19
CA PRO A 476 35.54 -7.07 44.44
C PRO A 476 36.01 -8.51 44.13
N ARG A 477 37.10 -8.58 43.38
CA ARG A 477 37.90 -9.81 43.28
C ARG A 477 38.38 -10.20 44.66
N LEU A 478 37.80 -11.22 45.24
CA LEU A 478 38.38 -11.92 46.37
C LEU A 478 39.66 -12.61 45.90
N GLU A 479 40.77 -12.13 46.47
CA GLU A 479 42.07 -12.77 46.44
C GLU A 479 41.95 -14.24 46.84
N ARG A 480 42.39 -15.14 45.97
CA ARG A 480 42.83 -16.48 46.38
C ARG A 480 44.34 -16.54 46.17
N SER A 481 45.03 -16.23 47.27
CA SER A 481 46.39 -16.67 47.53
C SER A 481 46.41 -18.20 47.82
N GLY A 482 47.38 -18.87 47.28
CA GLY A 482 47.68 -20.24 47.70
C GLY A 482 48.37 -21.08 46.61
N GLU A 483 49.66 -20.91 46.52
CA GLU A 483 50.73 -21.93 46.51
C GLU A 483 50.50 -23.22 45.70
N ARG A 484 51.31 -23.49 44.71
CA ARG A 484 52.51 -24.35 44.79
C ARG A 484 53.22 -24.45 43.46
N ALA A 485 54.53 -24.31 43.60
CA ALA A 485 55.55 -24.55 42.62
C ALA A 485 55.58 -26.01 42.12
N LEU A 486 56.08 -26.19 40.93
CA LEU A 486 57.17 -27.10 40.59
C LEU A 486 57.58 -26.91 39.11
N GLU A 487 58.87 -26.85 38.98
CA GLU A 487 59.70 -26.60 37.79
C GLU A 487 59.91 -27.85 36.90
N PRO A 488 60.88 -27.80 35.98
CA PRO A 488 60.70 -27.74 34.54
C PRO A 488 61.31 -29.02 33.87
N VAL A 489 61.29 -29.08 32.55
CA VAL A 489 62.13 -29.88 31.60
C VAL A 489 61.43 -29.82 30.22
N GLY A 490 61.95 -29.49 29.09
CA GLY A 490 63.24 -29.53 28.48
C GLY A 490 63.11 -29.12 27.03
N ILE A 491 64.11 -28.54 26.56
CA ILE A 491 64.61 -28.16 25.26
C ILE A 491 64.29 -29.20 24.16
N VAL A 492 63.96 -28.74 22.92
CA VAL A 492 64.67 -29.10 21.66
C VAL A 492 64.35 -28.09 20.56
N GLU A 493 65.40 -27.56 20.00
CA GLU A 493 65.54 -26.70 18.84
C GLU A 493 65.29 -27.40 17.50
N LEU A 494 65.42 -26.56 16.47
CA LEU A 494 65.65 -26.79 15.03
C LEU A 494 64.34 -26.76 14.20
N GLY A 495 64.26 -26.07 13.12
CA GLY A 495 65.25 -25.37 12.29
C GLY A 495 64.58 -24.80 11.07
N ASP A 496 65.22 -23.86 10.49
CA ASP A 496 65.20 -23.15 9.25
C ASP A 496 64.38 -23.60 8.03
N GLY A 497 64.00 -22.62 7.23
CA GLY A 497 63.77 -22.73 5.78
C GLY A 497 62.78 -21.75 5.23
N ALA A 498 63.07 -20.54 4.95
CA ALA A 498 63.61 -19.88 3.76
C ALA A 498 62.78 -20.10 2.46
N GLY A 499 62.34 -18.94 1.87
CA GLY A 499 62.19 -18.71 0.44
C GLY A 499 60.75 -18.86 -0.07
N GLY A 500 60.22 -17.89 -0.74
CA GLY A 500 60.56 -17.01 -1.76
C GLY A 500 59.36 -16.62 -2.61
N SER A 501 59.28 -15.38 -2.87
CA SER A 501 58.85 -14.64 -4.06
C SER A 501 57.73 -15.15 -4.99
N GLY A 502 56.80 -14.28 -5.30
CA GLY A 502 56.66 -13.74 -6.64
C GLY A 502 55.37 -14.03 -7.37
N ALA A 503 54.80 -13.00 -7.79
CA ALA A 503 53.88 -12.60 -8.83
C ALA A 503 52.46 -12.24 -8.35
#